data_89dca2e9d304f65a1687fe19e70c8a8c
#
_entry.id   89dca2e9d304f65a1687fe19e70c8a8c
#
_cell.length_a   1.000
_cell.length_b   1.000
_cell.length_c   1.000
_cell.angle_alpha   90.00
_cell.angle_beta   90.00
_cell.angle_gamma   90.00
#
_symmetry.space_group_name_H-M   'P 1'
#
loop_
_entity.id
_entity.type
_entity.pdbx_description
1 polymer ?
#
loop_
_entity_poly.entity_id
_entity_poly.type
_entity_poly.pdbx_seq_one_letter_code
_entity_poly.pdbx_strand_id
1 'polypeptide(L)'
;MENKKVTENKKETAMTREDFAVLWKTIHLKITDTYDVPPEILWINGSTIGTLGNFSASTGKAKSKKTFNISAIVAAALKNDEVLHYSAYLPDNKRKILYVDTEQSKYHCHKVMERIMRLAGLPTCLLYTSPSPRDRSVS
;
A
#
# COMPACT_ATOMS: atom_id res chain seq x y z
N MET A 1 34.41 -6.00 -34.07
CA MET A 1 33.84 -6.27 -32.73
C MET A 1 32.32 -6.23 -32.85
N GLU A 2 31.71 -7.40 -32.98
CA GLU A 2 30.27 -7.56 -33.25
C GLU A 2 29.47 -7.44 -31.97
N ASN A 3 28.53 -6.48 -31.92
CA ASN A 3 27.53 -6.37 -30.86
C ASN A 3 26.40 -7.37 -31.14
N LYS A 4 26.41 -8.49 -30.45
CA LYS A 4 25.25 -9.42 -30.39
C LYS A 4 24.13 -8.80 -29.56
N LYS A 5 23.10 -8.30 -30.24
CA LYS A 5 21.79 -8.01 -29.64
C LYS A 5 21.13 -9.35 -29.25
N VAL A 6 21.01 -9.60 -27.95
CA VAL A 6 20.17 -10.65 -27.43
C VAL A 6 18.73 -10.17 -27.43
N THR A 7 17.96 -10.55 -28.43
CA THR A 7 16.50 -10.40 -28.46
C THR A 7 15.90 -11.59 -27.73
N GLU A 8 15.52 -11.42 -26.46
CA GLU A 8 14.65 -12.36 -25.77
C GLU A 8 13.24 -12.29 -26.37
N ASN A 9 12.93 -13.22 -27.25
CA ASN A 9 11.58 -13.52 -27.71
C ASN A 9 10.79 -14.14 -26.54
N LYS A 10 10.05 -13.32 -25.75
CA LYS A 10 8.96 -13.82 -24.94
C LYS A 10 7.89 -14.36 -25.90
N LYS A 11 7.85 -15.68 -26.06
CA LYS A 11 6.70 -16.36 -26.65
C LYS A 11 5.51 -16.11 -25.73
N GLU A 12 4.60 -15.23 -26.13
CA GLU A 12 3.25 -15.21 -25.56
C GLU A 12 2.61 -16.56 -25.88
N THR A 13 2.57 -17.42 -24.89
CA THR A 13 1.85 -18.70 -24.98
C THR A 13 0.36 -18.36 -24.97
N ALA A 14 -0.28 -18.45 -26.11
CA ALA A 14 -1.73 -18.23 -26.22
C ALA A 14 -2.44 -19.22 -25.27
N MET A 15 -3.35 -18.66 -24.46
CA MET A 15 -4.12 -19.43 -23.47
C MET A 15 -4.99 -20.46 -24.18
N THR A 16 -4.89 -21.72 -23.77
CA THR A 16 -5.69 -22.81 -24.36
C THR A 16 -7.13 -22.76 -23.87
N ARG A 17 -8.03 -23.52 -24.54
CA ARG A 17 -9.42 -23.66 -24.08
C ARG A 17 -9.51 -24.27 -22.69
N GLU A 18 -8.60 -25.17 -22.36
CA GLU A 18 -8.52 -25.82 -21.03
C GLU A 18 -8.08 -24.84 -19.97
N ASP A 19 -7.06 -24.01 -20.24
CA ASP A 19 -6.61 -22.93 -19.35
C ASP A 19 -7.74 -21.92 -19.09
N PHE A 20 -8.49 -21.57 -20.13
CA PHE A 20 -9.64 -20.67 -20.00
C PHE A 20 -10.74 -21.32 -19.14
N ALA A 21 -11.03 -22.60 -19.31
CA ALA A 21 -12.05 -23.29 -18.53
C ALA A 21 -11.68 -23.38 -17.03
N VAL A 22 -10.39 -23.59 -16.74
CA VAL A 22 -9.87 -23.58 -15.38
C VAL A 22 -9.98 -22.17 -14.77
N LEU A 23 -9.52 -21.14 -15.51
CA LEU A 23 -9.61 -19.75 -15.09
C LEU A 23 -11.07 -19.34 -14.85
N TRP A 24 -11.97 -19.69 -15.78
CA TRP A 24 -13.40 -19.40 -15.65
C TRP A 24 -13.99 -20.00 -14.36
N LYS A 25 -13.69 -21.22 -14.01
CA LYS A 25 -14.14 -21.85 -12.77
C LYS A 25 -13.62 -21.11 -11.52
N THR A 26 -12.41 -20.55 -11.61
CA THR A 26 -11.78 -19.83 -10.48
C THR A 26 -12.38 -18.45 -10.25
N ILE A 27 -12.77 -17.74 -11.34
CA ILE A 27 -13.30 -16.37 -11.26
C ILE A 27 -14.83 -16.30 -11.24
N HIS A 28 -15.51 -17.40 -11.61
CA HIS A 28 -16.97 -17.43 -11.65
C HIS A 28 -17.56 -17.46 -10.24
N LEU A 29 -18.33 -16.45 -9.89
CA LEU A 29 -19.01 -16.30 -8.60
C LEU A 29 -20.45 -16.78 -8.72
N LYS A 30 -20.89 -17.58 -7.76
CA LYS A 30 -22.30 -18.00 -7.63
C LYS A 30 -22.89 -17.38 -6.36
N ILE A 31 -24.16 -17.03 -6.40
CA ILE A 31 -24.86 -16.45 -5.25
C ILE A 31 -24.92 -17.41 -4.03
N THR A 32 -24.73 -18.69 -4.29
CA THR A 32 -24.70 -19.74 -3.26
C THR A 32 -23.31 -19.94 -2.64
N ASP A 33 -22.27 -19.30 -3.19
CA ASP A 33 -20.91 -19.43 -2.68
C ASP A 33 -20.80 -18.67 -1.34
N THR A 34 -20.08 -19.23 -0.41
CA THR A 34 -19.78 -18.61 0.88
C THR A 34 -18.29 -18.20 0.91
N TYR A 35 -18.04 -17.00 1.35
CA TYR A 35 -16.69 -16.44 1.45
C TYR A 35 -16.42 -15.96 2.86
N ASP A 36 -15.17 -16.09 3.29
CA ASP A 36 -14.73 -15.48 4.55
C ASP A 36 -14.78 -13.97 4.44
N VAL A 37 -15.34 -13.33 5.47
CA VAL A 37 -15.36 -11.86 5.55
C VAL A 37 -13.93 -11.36 5.81
N PRO A 38 -13.37 -10.49 4.94
CA PRO A 38 -12.04 -9.94 5.18
C PRO A 38 -12.00 -9.18 6.50
N PRO A 39 -10.99 -9.39 7.36
CA PRO A 39 -10.86 -8.64 8.61
C PRO A 39 -10.81 -7.13 8.36
N GLU A 40 -11.62 -6.40 9.08
CA GLU A 40 -11.58 -4.94 9.11
C GLU A 40 -10.35 -4.49 9.88
N ILE A 41 -9.60 -3.54 9.35
CA ILE A 41 -8.31 -3.11 9.91
C ILE A 41 -8.17 -1.61 10.07
N LEU A 42 -9.06 -0.82 9.46
CA LEU A 42 -8.98 0.63 9.47
C LEU A 42 -10.37 1.28 9.48
N TRP A 43 -10.56 2.23 10.39
CA TRP A 43 -11.83 2.95 10.56
C TRP A 43 -11.62 4.46 10.62
N ILE A 44 -12.67 5.21 10.30
CA ILE A 44 -12.81 6.64 10.56
C ILE A 44 -14.13 6.90 11.27
N ASN A 45 -14.09 7.49 12.46
CA ASN A 45 -15.27 7.73 13.29
C ASN A 45 -16.17 6.46 13.42
N GLY A 46 -15.57 5.29 13.60
CA GLY A 46 -16.26 4.01 13.71
C GLY A 46 -16.75 3.40 12.39
N SER A 47 -16.59 4.08 11.26
CA SER A 47 -16.94 3.54 9.93
C SER A 47 -15.73 2.87 9.29
N THR A 48 -15.88 1.65 8.82
CA THR A 48 -14.81 0.88 8.16
C THR A 48 -14.41 1.51 6.83
N ILE A 49 -13.14 1.80 6.65
CA ILE A 49 -12.55 2.35 5.42
C ILE A 49 -11.47 1.46 4.80
N GLY A 50 -11.07 0.41 5.51
CA GLY A 50 -10.09 -0.55 5.01
C GLY A 50 -10.24 -1.92 5.62
N THR A 51 -10.12 -2.95 4.78
CA THR A 51 -10.10 -4.36 5.15
C THR A 51 -8.84 -5.02 4.65
N LEU A 52 -8.41 -6.09 5.30
CA LEU A 52 -7.21 -6.82 4.92
C LEU A 52 -7.39 -7.48 3.53
N GLY A 53 -6.39 -7.30 2.65
CA GLY A 53 -6.42 -7.86 1.29
C GLY A 53 -7.14 -7.00 0.25
N ASN A 54 -7.72 -5.88 0.63
CA ASN A 54 -8.35 -4.92 -0.27
C ASN A 54 -7.52 -3.64 -0.44
N PHE A 55 -7.92 -2.80 -1.38
CA PHE A 55 -7.32 -1.48 -1.58
C PHE A 55 -8.36 -0.39 -1.43
N SER A 56 -7.92 0.80 -1.04
CA SER A 56 -8.74 2.00 -0.95
C SER A 56 -8.08 3.15 -1.70
N ALA A 57 -8.87 4.04 -2.27
CA ALA A 57 -8.38 5.22 -2.96
C ALA A 57 -8.94 6.50 -2.32
N SER A 58 -8.05 7.45 -2.00
CA SER A 58 -8.43 8.78 -1.53
C SER A 58 -8.28 9.78 -2.67
N THR A 59 -9.39 10.38 -3.06
CA THR A 59 -9.43 11.37 -4.14
C THR A 59 -9.80 12.75 -3.60
N GLY A 60 -9.48 13.80 -4.35
CA GLY A 60 -9.85 15.17 -3.99
C GLY A 60 -9.07 16.20 -4.78
N LYS A 61 -9.58 17.43 -4.81
CA LYS A 61 -8.95 18.58 -5.46
C LYS A 61 -7.57 18.88 -4.87
N ALA A 62 -6.76 19.66 -5.58
CA ALA A 62 -5.51 20.18 -5.03
C ALA A 62 -5.78 20.92 -3.69
N LYS A 63 -4.85 20.81 -2.74
CA LYS A 63 -4.94 21.40 -1.39
C LYS A 63 -6.06 20.82 -0.49
N SER A 64 -6.70 19.72 -0.83
CA SER A 64 -7.74 19.05 -0.01
C SER A 64 -7.19 18.28 1.21
N LYS A 65 -5.95 18.54 1.62
CA LYS A 65 -5.29 17.92 2.80
C LYS A 65 -5.14 16.37 2.70
N LYS A 66 -5.16 15.79 1.49
CA LYS A 66 -4.98 14.33 1.28
C LYS A 66 -3.75 13.77 2.00
N THR A 67 -2.60 14.42 1.85
CA THR A 67 -1.34 14.01 2.50
C THR A 67 -1.45 14.02 4.03
N PHE A 68 -2.22 14.96 4.60
CA PHE A 68 -2.46 14.99 6.04
C PHE A 68 -3.31 13.79 6.48
N ASN A 69 -4.39 13.49 5.78
CA ASN A 69 -5.24 12.34 6.06
C ASN A 69 -4.45 11.03 5.97
N ILE A 70 -3.65 10.86 4.92
CA ILE A 70 -2.76 9.69 4.80
C ILE A 70 -1.75 9.62 5.94
N SER A 71 -1.20 10.77 6.39
CA SER A 71 -0.30 10.80 7.56
C SER A 71 -1.00 10.32 8.83
N ALA A 72 -2.26 10.70 9.04
CA ALA A 72 -3.03 10.25 10.21
C ALA A 72 -3.36 8.75 10.14
N ILE A 73 -3.74 8.25 8.97
CA ILE A 73 -3.98 6.81 8.73
C ILE A 73 -2.72 6.00 9.02
N VAL A 74 -1.57 6.41 8.48
CA VAL A 74 -0.30 5.72 8.70
C VAL A 74 0.10 5.78 10.17
N ALA A 75 -0.11 6.91 10.84
CA ALA A 75 0.15 7.06 12.27
C ALA A 75 -0.72 6.14 13.13
N ALA A 76 -2.02 6.03 12.83
CA ALA A 76 -2.93 5.09 13.49
C ALA A 76 -2.48 3.65 13.29
N ALA A 77 -2.09 3.28 12.07
CA ALA A 77 -1.60 1.95 11.75
C ALA A 77 -0.26 1.61 12.43
N LEU A 78 0.66 2.57 12.56
CA LEU A 78 1.93 2.39 13.29
C LEU A 78 1.71 2.23 14.80
N LYS A 79 0.82 3.03 15.35
CA LYS A 79 0.43 2.95 16.77
C LYS A 79 -0.40 1.69 17.05
N ASN A 80 -1.12 1.19 16.05
CA ASN A 80 -2.12 0.15 16.13
C ASN A 80 -3.25 0.50 17.11
N ASP A 81 -3.71 1.75 17.03
CA ASP A 81 -4.65 2.37 17.95
C ASP A 81 -5.25 3.63 17.29
N GLU A 82 -5.99 4.43 18.03
CA GLU A 82 -6.59 5.66 17.55
C GLU A 82 -5.58 6.82 17.43
N VAL A 83 -5.67 7.54 16.30
CA VAL A 83 -4.97 8.81 16.04
C VAL A 83 -5.94 9.78 15.36
N LEU A 84 -6.29 10.87 16.03
CA LEU A 84 -7.35 11.81 15.61
C LEU A 84 -8.70 11.08 15.49
N HIS A 85 -9.23 10.98 14.27
CA HIS A 85 -10.49 10.28 13.96
C HIS A 85 -10.29 8.91 13.30
N TYR A 86 -9.04 8.50 13.13
CA TYR A 86 -8.68 7.22 12.51
C TYR A 86 -8.29 6.22 13.58
N SER A 87 -8.82 5.03 13.49
CA SER A 87 -8.39 3.90 14.29
C SER A 87 -7.93 2.75 13.40
N ALA A 88 -6.89 2.06 13.85
CA ALA A 88 -6.34 0.92 13.14
C ALA A 88 -6.10 -0.25 14.09
N TYR A 89 -6.41 -1.45 13.63
CA TYR A 89 -6.09 -2.69 14.31
C TYR A 89 -5.53 -3.70 13.31
N LEU A 90 -4.22 -3.80 13.27
CA LEU A 90 -3.49 -4.69 12.37
C LEU A 90 -3.10 -5.97 13.10
N PRO A 91 -3.27 -7.15 12.50
CA PRO A 91 -2.77 -8.41 13.05
C PRO A 91 -1.25 -8.37 13.27
N ASP A 92 -0.74 -9.06 14.26
CA ASP A 92 0.68 -9.02 14.66
C ASP A 92 1.65 -9.36 13.51
N ASN A 93 1.27 -10.29 12.64
CA ASN A 93 2.07 -10.69 11.47
C ASN A 93 1.89 -9.76 10.25
N LYS A 94 1.10 -8.68 10.34
CA LYS A 94 0.78 -7.75 9.24
C LYS A 94 1.04 -6.27 9.61
N ARG A 95 1.93 -6.00 10.56
CA ARG A 95 2.23 -4.64 11.07
C ARG A 95 3.31 -3.88 10.27
N LYS A 96 3.80 -4.43 9.17
CA LYS A 96 4.77 -3.74 8.32
C LYS A 96 4.04 -2.78 7.37
N ILE A 97 4.43 -1.51 7.39
CA ILE A 97 3.84 -0.46 6.54
C ILE A 97 4.90 0.01 5.55
N LEU A 98 4.54 0.04 4.28
CA LEU A 98 5.34 0.65 3.22
C LEU A 98 4.66 1.95 2.78
N TYR A 99 5.37 3.07 2.94
CA TYR A 99 4.93 4.37 2.42
C TYR A 99 5.78 4.73 1.20
N VAL A 100 5.14 4.99 0.07
CA VAL A 100 5.79 5.39 -1.18
C VAL A 100 5.26 6.75 -1.61
N ASP A 101 6.16 7.69 -1.85
CA ASP A 101 5.84 9.02 -2.39
C ASP A 101 6.66 9.26 -3.66
N THR A 102 6.00 9.54 -4.76
CA THR A 102 6.60 9.73 -6.07
C THR A 102 6.54 11.19 -6.56
N GLU A 103 5.83 12.05 -5.84
CA GLU A 103 5.57 13.42 -6.26
C GLU A 103 6.38 14.45 -5.48
N GLN A 104 6.66 14.20 -4.22
CA GLN A 104 7.26 15.17 -3.32
C GLN A 104 8.80 15.09 -3.32
N SER A 105 9.45 16.23 -3.05
CA SER A 105 10.90 16.26 -2.81
C SER A 105 11.27 15.53 -1.52
N LYS A 106 12.51 15.08 -1.39
CA LYS A 106 13.06 14.43 -0.17
C LYS A 106 12.77 15.24 1.10
N TYR A 107 12.89 16.56 1.03
CA TYR A 107 12.58 17.45 2.16
C TYR A 107 11.12 17.35 2.61
N HIS A 108 10.18 17.38 1.66
CA HIS A 108 8.76 17.30 1.98
C HIS A 108 8.36 15.90 2.47
N CYS A 109 8.92 14.84 1.87
CA CYS A 109 8.74 13.47 2.37
C CYS A 109 9.22 13.34 3.83
N HIS A 110 10.40 13.91 4.14
CA HIS A 110 10.91 13.93 5.52
C HIS A 110 9.95 14.63 6.47
N LYS A 111 9.38 15.77 6.07
CA LYS A 111 8.36 16.47 6.90
C LYS A 111 7.07 15.67 7.08
N VAL A 112 6.68 14.87 6.09
CA VAL A 112 5.55 13.93 6.22
C VAL A 112 5.89 12.85 7.24
N MET A 113 7.09 12.27 7.18
CA MET A 113 7.56 11.24 8.13
C MET A 113 7.62 11.78 9.55
N GLU A 114 8.20 12.97 9.79
CA GLU A 114 8.20 13.64 11.11
C GLU A 114 6.77 13.82 11.65
N ARG A 115 5.83 14.21 10.80
CA ARG A 115 4.42 14.36 11.15
C ARG A 115 3.81 13.02 11.58
N ILE A 116 4.03 11.96 10.81
CA ILE A 116 3.52 10.62 11.10
C ILE A 116 4.02 10.17 12.48
N MET A 117 5.32 10.27 12.74
CA MET A 117 5.91 9.87 14.02
C MET A 117 5.35 10.68 15.18
N ARG A 118 5.23 12.00 15.03
CA ARG A 118 4.64 12.87 16.05
C ARG A 118 3.17 12.52 16.33
N LEU A 119 2.37 12.26 15.30
CA LEU A 119 0.97 11.85 15.46
C LEU A 119 0.85 10.48 16.14
N ALA A 120 1.74 9.56 15.84
CA ALA A 120 1.77 8.24 16.47
C ALA A 120 2.35 8.26 17.90
N GLY A 121 2.98 9.37 18.32
CA GLY A 121 3.67 9.45 19.62
C GLY A 121 4.94 8.58 19.69
N LEU A 122 5.57 8.31 18.55
CA LEU A 122 6.73 7.42 18.44
C LEU A 122 8.03 8.23 18.26
N PRO A 123 9.17 7.75 18.80
CA PRO A 123 10.45 8.39 18.57
C PRO A 123 10.91 8.23 17.11
N THR A 124 11.54 9.27 16.56
CA THR A 124 11.95 9.33 15.16
C THR A 124 13.01 8.29 14.77
N CYS A 125 13.71 7.70 15.73
CA CYS A 125 14.73 6.67 15.49
C CYS A 125 14.17 5.31 15.00
N LEU A 126 12.86 5.10 15.04
CA LEU A 126 12.22 3.87 14.59
C LEU A 126 11.97 3.82 13.07
N LEU A 127 12.22 4.91 12.33
CA LEU A 127 12.04 4.95 10.89
C LEU A 127 13.26 4.37 10.18
N TYR A 128 13.07 3.27 9.48
CA TYR A 128 14.05 2.74 8.53
C TYR A 128 13.71 3.25 7.12
N THR A 129 14.62 4.04 6.53
CA THR A 129 14.52 4.51 5.14
C THR A 129 15.43 3.67 4.26
N SER A 130 14.87 2.94 3.30
CA SER A 130 15.68 2.30 2.26
C SER A 130 16.07 3.35 1.21
N PRO A 131 17.36 3.44 0.79
CA PRO A 131 17.76 4.33 -0.29
C PRO A 131 17.05 3.91 -1.58
N SER A 132 16.55 4.89 -2.34
CA SER A 132 15.94 4.66 -3.63
C SER A 132 16.96 4.02 -4.60
N PRO A 133 16.55 3.13 -5.53
CA PRO A 133 17.41 2.62 -6.58
C PRO A 133 18.10 3.72 -7.40
N ARG A 134 17.53 4.92 -7.50
CA ARG A 134 18.11 6.09 -8.17
C ARG A 134 19.30 6.70 -7.41
N ASP A 135 19.39 6.50 -6.11
CA ASP A 135 20.48 7.05 -5.29
C ASP A 135 21.77 6.21 -5.38
N ARG A 136 21.70 5.01 -6.00
CA ARG A 136 22.86 4.11 -6.18
C ARG A 136 23.68 4.35 -7.45
N SER A 137 23.28 5.30 -8.30
CA SER A 137 23.94 5.55 -9.60
C SER A 137 24.91 6.73 -9.60
N VAL A 138 25.34 7.24 -8.45
CA VAL A 138 26.34 8.31 -8.33
C VAL A 138 27.45 7.85 -7.39
N SER A 139 28.34 7.05 -7.95
CA SER A 139 29.70 6.79 -7.44
C SER A 139 30.63 6.60 -8.60
#